data_2eaf1a7800e2ad3bc2f593272d9e20d8
#
_entry.id   2eaf1a7800e2ad3bc2f593272d9e20d8
#
_cell.length_a   1.000
_cell.length_b   1.000
_cell.length_c   1.000
_cell.angle_alpha   90.00
_cell.angle_beta   90.00
_cell.angle_gamma   90.00
#
_symmetry.space_group_name_H-M   'P 1'
#
loop_
_entity.id
_entity.type
_entity.pdbx_description
1 polymer ?
#
loop_
_entity_poly.entity_id
_entity_poly.type
_entity_poly.pdbx_seq_one_letter_code
_entity_poly.pdbx_strand_id
1 'polypeptide(L)'
;MNYATIKTHDTANGPGVRVSLFVSGCTHQCKGCFNPEAWDFNYGAPFTETEEDTIVRGLEPWFIRGLSLLGGEPFEPSNQQALLPLLRKVRKAYPEKTIWCYTGYDFEQDLLTGRLCDWPVTEEMLSCLLYTSDAAD
;
A
#
# COMPACT_ATOMS: atom_id res chain seq x y z
N MET A 1 5.76 3.25 -10.92
CA MET A 1 5.74 2.18 -9.91
C MET A 1 5.49 0.85 -10.57
N ASN A 2 6.22 -0.15 -10.16
CA ASN A 2 5.93 -1.53 -10.52
C ASN A 2 5.27 -2.24 -9.35
N TYR A 3 4.63 -3.36 -9.62
CA TYR A 3 4.00 -4.18 -8.59
C TYR A 3 4.29 -5.65 -8.82
N ALA A 4 4.35 -6.42 -7.75
CA ALA A 4 4.62 -7.85 -7.82
C ALA A 4 3.35 -8.64 -8.13
N THR A 5 2.27 -8.37 -7.39
CA THR A 5 1.00 -9.08 -7.57
C THR A 5 -0.15 -8.32 -6.92
N ILE A 6 -1.37 -8.69 -7.32
CA ILE A 6 -2.62 -8.25 -6.71
C ILE A 6 -3.37 -9.50 -6.29
N LYS A 7 -3.76 -9.59 -5.02
CA LYS A 7 -4.57 -10.69 -4.51
C LYS A 7 -5.97 -10.16 -4.20
N THR A 8 -6.98 -10.71 -4.86
CA THR A 8 -8.35 -10.18 -4.76
C THR A 8 -9.16 -10.75 -3.59
N HIS A 9 -8.72 -11.84 -2.98
CA HIS A 9 -9.41 -12.47 -1.83
C HIS A 9 -8.37 -12.88 -0.80
N ASP A 10 -7.64 -11.89 -0.27
CA ASP A 10 -6.55 -12.14 0.67
C ASP A 10 -7.07 -12.08 2.10
N THR A 11 -6.79 -13.10 2.88
CA THR A 11 -7.16 -13.19 4.29
C THR A 11 -5.97 -13.07 5.23
N ALA A 12 -4.76 -12.95 4.67
CA ALA A 12 -3.52 -12.97 5.47
C ALA A 12 -3.00 -11.59 5.84
N ASN A 13 -3.44 -10.53 5.15
CA ASN A 13 -2.84 -9.20 5.26
C ASN A 13 -3.88 -8.16 5.69
N GLY A 14 -4.24 -8.19 6.96
CA GLY A 14 -5.19 -7.27 7.55
C GLY A 14 -6.51 -7.96 7.91
N PRO A 15 -7.43 -7.24 8.58
CA PRO A 15 -8.66 -7.85 9.05
C PRO A 15 -9.65 -8.14 7.92
N GLY A 16 -10.24 -9.31 7.96
CA GLY A 16 -11.25 -9.75 7.01
C GLY A 16 -10.67 -10.17 5.68
N VAL A 17 -11.54 -10.32 4.69
CA VAL A 17 -11.13 -10.60 3.30
C VAL A 17 -10.83 -9.26 2.62
N ARG A 18 -9.69 -9.18 1.97
CA ARG A 18 -9.20 -7.91 1.43
C ARG A 18 -8.64 -8.06 0.03
N VAL A 19 -8.58 -6.95 -0.69
CA VAL A 19 -7.73 -6.86 -1.89
C VAL A 19 -6.36 -6.38 -1.43
N SER A 20 -5.31 -7.09 -1.81
CA SER A 20 -3.94 -6.75 -1.40
C SER A 20 -3.09 -6.44 -2.62
N LEU A 21 -2.42 -5.28 -2.59
CA LEU A 21 -1.49 -4.83 -3.63
C LEU A 21 -0.08 -4.91 -3.09
N PHE A 22 0.77 -5.71 -3.75
CA PHE A 22 2.17 -5.87 -3.41
C PHE A 22 3.01 -5.00 -4.33
N VAL A 23 3.44 -3.85 -3.84
CA VAL A 23 4.25 -2.91 -4.62
C VAL A 23 5.71 -3.34 -4.68
N SER A 24 6.45 -2.83 -5.66
CA SER A 24 7.88 -3.07 -5.82
C SER A 24 8.66 -1.83 -5.43
N GLY A 25 9.87 -2.04 -4.89
CA GLY A 25 10.77 -0.98 -4.47
C GLY A 25 10.78 -0.78 -2.97
N CYS A 26 11.97 -0.96 -2.38
CA CYS A 26 12.16 -0.80 -0.95
C CYS A 26 13.63 -0.51 -0.67
N THR A 27 13.90 0.61 0.00
CA THR A 27 15.27 0.99 0.39
C THR A 27 15.65 0.51 1.78
N HIS A 28 14.70 -0.08 2.52
CA HIS A 28 14.97 -0.56 3.89
C HIS A 28 15.96 -1.72 3.93
N GLN A 29 15.85 -2.67 3.01
CA GLN A 29 16.69 -3.85 2.92
C GLN A 29 16.78 -4.58 4.28
N CYS A 30 15.63 -4.83 4.90
CA CYS A 30 15.54 -5.44 6.21
C CYS A 30 16.17 -6.81 6.23
N LYS A 31 16.98 -7.09 7.25
CA LYS A 31 17.54 -8.41 7.46
C LYS A 31 16.40 -9.40 7.75
N GLY A 32 16.36 -10.50 6.99
CA GLY A 32 15.31 -11.48 7.13
C GLY A 32 14.00 -11.10 6.45
N CYS A 33 14.02 -10.15 5.52
CA CYS A 33 12.84 -9.76 4.75
C CYS A 33 12.27 -10.97 3.99
N PHE A 34 10.93 -11.11 4.01
CA PHE A 34 10.24 -12.19 3.32
C PHE A 34 10.38 -12.14 1.81
N ASN A 35 10.57 -10.95 1.25
CA ASN A 35 10.45 -10.74 -0.18
C ASN A 35 11.55 -9.82 -0.70
N PRO A 36 12.83 -10.26 -0.64
CA PRO A 36 13.93 -9.41 -1.07
C PRO A 36 13.88 -9.04 -2.55
N GLU A 37 13.18 -9.81 -3.39
CA GLU A 37 12.98 -9.44 -4.80
C GLU A 37 12.24 -8.12 -4.92
N ALA A 38 11.34 -7.82 -3.99
CA ALA A 38 10.57 -6.59 -4.00
C ALA A 38 11.38 -5.34 -3.64
N TRP A 39 12.66 -5.48 -3.28
CA TRP A 39 13.55 -4.34 -3.11
C TRP A 39 13.84 -3.64 -4.43
N ASP A 40 13.81 -4.38 -5.54
CA ASP A 40 14.05 -3.85 -6.88
C ASP A 40 12.81 -3.09 -7.36
N PHE A 41 12.96 -1.80 -7.63
CA PHE A 41 11.87 -0.95 -8.12
C PHE A 41 11.35 -1.38 -9.49
N ASN A 42 12.13 -2.16 -10.22
CA ASN A 42 11.73 -2.69 -11.53
C ASN A 42 11.14 -4.10 -11.47
N TYR A 43 11.04 -4.67 -10.27
CA TYR A 43 10.49 -6.02 -10.11
C TYR A 43 9.00 -6.04 -10.46
N GLY A 44 8.58 -7.10 -11.15
CA GLY A 44 7.17 -7.29 -11.50
C GLY A 44 6.78 -6.54 -12.77
N ALA A 45 5.58 -6.00 -12.79
CA ALA A 45 4.99 -5.33 -13.94
C ALA A 45 4.65 -3.87 -13.63
N PRO A 46 4.54 -3.01 -14.67
CA PRO A 46 4.12 -1.63 -14.45
C PRO A 46 2.71 -1.55 -13.89
N PHE A 47 2.53 -0.67 -12.92
CA PHE A 47 1.21 -0.38 -12.32
C PHE A 47 0.54 0.70 -13.14
N THR A 48 -0.51 0.33 -13.87
CA THR A 48 -1.22 1.22 -14.79
C THR A 48 -2.67 1.40 -14.34
N GLU A 49 -3.42 2.21 -15.09
CA GLU A 49 -4.84 2.41 -14.83
C GLU A 49 -5.63 1.09 -14.90
N THR A 50 -5.20 0.13 -15.72
CA THR A 50 -5.81 -1.20 -15.79
C THR A 50 -5.77 -1.89 -14.43
N GLU A 51 -4.62 -1.84 -13.75
CA GLU A 51 -4.47 -2.43 -12.42
C GLU A 51 -5.28 -1.67 -11.37
N GLU A 52 -5.37 -0.36 -11.47
CA GLU A 52 -6.24 0.44 -10.60
C GLU A 52 -7.69 -0.02 -10.73
N ASP A 53 -8.17 -0.19 -11.96
CA ASP A 53 -9.53 -0.64 -12.22
C ASP A 53 -9.77 -2.06 -11.70
N THR A 54 -8.79 -2.94 -11.82
CA THR A 54 -8.86 -4.29 -11.27
C THR A 54 -9.06 -4.26 -9.77
N ILE A 55 -8.32 -3.40 -9.06
CA ILE A 55 -8.44 -3.25 -7.61
C ILE A 55 -9.81 -2.68 -7.24
N VAL A 56 -10.25 -1.63 -7.91
CA VAL A 56 -11.53 -0.99 -7.61
C VAL A 56 -12.69 -1.99 -7.80
N ARG A 57 -12.68 -2.77 -8.88
CA ARG A 57 -13.68 -3.81 -9.11
C ARG A 57 -13.59 -4.93 -8.09
N GLY A 58 -12.37 -5.30 -7.69
CA GLY A 58 -12.17 -6.33 -6.67
C GLY A 58 -12.72 -5.94 -5.31
N LEU A 59 -12.83 -4.65 -5.03
CA LEU A 59 -13.38 -4.14 -3.77
C LEU A 59 -14.91 -4.09 -3.74
N GLU A 60 -15.58 -4.28 -4.87
CA GLU A 60 -17.03 -4.14 -4.99
C GLU A 60 -17.82 -5.10 -4.09
N PRO A 61 -17.49 -6.40 -3.98
CA PRO A 61 -18.30 -7.31 -3.17
C PRO A 61 -18.41 -6.82 -1.72
N TRP A 62 -19.62 -6.96 -1.17
CA TRP A 62 -19.92 -6.44 0.17
C TRP A 62 -19.03 -7.04 1.27
N PHE A 63 -18.59 -8.28 1.10
CA PHE A 63 -17.77 -8.97 2.10
C PHE A 63 -16.28 -8.57 2.05
N ILE A 64 -15.85 -7.86 1.02
CA ILE A 64 -14.48 -7.37 0.95
C ILE A 64 -14.35 -6.16 1.88
N ARG A 65 -13.49 -6.26 2.89
CA ARG A 65 -13.39 -5.26 3.94
C ARG A 65 -12.57 -4.04 3.54
N GLY A 66 -11.67 -4.18 2.61
CA GLY A 66 -10.87 -3.05 2.16
C GLY A 66 -9.63 -3.44 1.38
N LEU A 67 -8.71 -2.49 1.27
CA LEU A 67 -7.47 -2.59 0.52
C LEU A 67 -6.28 -2.67 1.47
N SER A 68 -5.32 -3.52 1.17
CA SER A 68 -4.05 -3.58 1.89
C SER A 68 -2.90 -3.29 0.92
N LEU A 69 -1.99 -2.42 1.35
CA LEU A 69 -0.80 -2.03 0.60
C LEU A 69 0.43 -2.60 1.30
N LEU A 70 1.21 -3.37 0.59
CA LEU A 70 2.41 -4.00 1.15
C LEU A 70 3.37 -4.41 0.03
N GLY A 71 4.31 -5.28 0.33
CA GLY A 71 5.26 -5.81 -0.64
C GLY A 71 6.64 -5.26 -0.39
N GLY A 72 7.12 -4.33 -1.24
CA GLY A 72 8.24 -3.46 -0.98
C GLY A 72 7.82 -2.39 0.03
N GLU A 73 8.09 -1.14 -0.25
CA GLU A 73 7.73 -0.05 0.67
C GLU A 73 6.72 0.89 0.00
N PRO A 74 5.43 0.87 0.40
CA PRO A 74 4.43 1.78 -0.18
C PRO A 74 4.74 3.27 0.02
N PHE A 75 5.49 3.63 1.06
CA PHE A 75 5.85 5.02 1.32
C PHE A 75 7.11 5.50 0.60
N GLU A 76 7.75 4.68 -0.24
CA GLU A 76 8.79 5.20 -1.13
C GLU A 76 8.20 6.34 -1.99
N PRO A 77 8.96 7.43 -2.25
CA PRO A 77 8.39 8.60 -2.93
C PRO A 77 7.71 8.30 -4.26
N SER A 78 8.35 7.48 -5.10
CA SER A 78 7.77 7.08 -6.39
C SER A 78 6.51 6.25 -6.21
N ASN A 79 6.47 5.42 -5.17
CA ASN A 79 5.31 4.59 -4.87
C ASN A 79 4.17 5.43 -4.31
N GLN A 80 4.45 6.39 -3.44
CA GLN A 80 3.42 7.31 -2.95
C GLN A 80 2.73 8.04 -4.10
N GLN A 81 3.50 8.58 -5.04
CA GLN A 81 2.94 9.31 -6.19
C GLN A 81 2.04 8.43 -7.04
N ALA A 82 2.43 7.18 -7.25
CA ALA A 82 1.65 6.25 -8.06
C ALA A 82 0.41 5.74 -7.33
N LEU A 83 0.46 5.64 -6.00
CA LEU A 83 -0.66 5.14 -5.20
C LEU A 83 -1.75 6.18 -4.97
N LEU A 84 -1.44 7.47 -4.97
CA LEU A 84 -2.42 8.51 -4.68
C LEU A 84 -3.67 8.45 -5.59
N PRO A 85 -3.55 8.31 -6.92
CA PRO A 85 -4.75 8.20 -7.77
C PRO A 85 -5.62 6.99 -7.39
N LEU A 86 -5.00 5.86 -7.08
CA LEU A 86 -5.73 4.68 -6.62
C LEU A 86 -6.48 4.94 -5.32
N LEU A 87 -5.81 5.55 -4.35
CA LEU A 87 -6.42 5.82 -3.04
C LEU A 87 -7.59 6.80 -3.17
N ARG A 88 -7.48 7.80 -4.03
CA ARG A 88 -8.59 8.72 -4.34
C ARG A 88 -9.79 7.98 -4.91
N LYS A 89 -9.57 7.09 -5.87
CA LYS A 89 -10.63 6.27 -6.46
C LYS A 89 -11.32 5.39 -5.43
N VAL A 90 -10.53 4.75 -4.58
CA VAL A 90 -11.06 3.84 -3.56
C VAL A 90 -11.89 4.61 -2.53
N ARG A 91 -11.39 5.75 -2.04
CA ARG A 91 -12.13 6.55 -1.07
C ARG A 91 -13.43 7.12 -1.63
N LYS A 92 -13.42 7.50 -2.90
CA LYS A 92 -14.61 8.02 -3.58
C LYS A 92 -15.67 6.92 -3.77
N ALA A 93 -15.23 5.72 -4.19
CA ALA A 93 -16.15 4.63 -4.49
C ALA A 93 -16.61 3.89 -3.22
N TYR A 94 -15.75 3.77 -2.22
CA TYR A 94 -16.01 2.95 -1.03
C TYR A 94 -15.55 3.68 0.24
N PRO A 95 -16.22 4.75 0.64
CA PRO A 95 -15.76 5.56 1.79
C PRO A 95 -15.74 4.80 3.11
N GLU A 96 -16.54 3.73 3.24
CA GLU A 96 -16.61 2.92 4.46
C GLU A 96 -15.60 1.78 4.53
N LYS A 97 -14.93 1.46 3.41
CA LYS A 97 -13.92 0.40 3.40
C LYS A 97 -12.59 0.92 3.94
N THR A 98 -11.84 0.02 4.59
CA THR A 98 -10.58 0.41 5.23
C THR A 98 -9.40 0.25 4.26
N ILE A 99 -8.37 1.07 4.45
CA ILE A 99 -7.12 0.94 3.71
C ILE A 99 -6.00 0.75 4.74
N TRP A 100 -5.33 -0.38 4.66
CA TRP A 100 -4.21 -0.74 5.51
C TRP A 100 -2.90 -0.62 4.74
N CYS A 101 -1.85 -0.19 5.40
CA CYS A 101 -0.54 -0.09 4.79
C CYS A 101 0.50 -0.70 5.71
N TYR A 102 1.24 -1.66 5.20
CA TYR A 102 2.38 -2.25 5.90
C TYR A 102 3.64 -1.53 5.46
N THR A 103 4.32 -0.91 6.40
CA THR A 103 5.51 -0.10 6.12
C THR A 103 6.61 -0.40 7.12
N GLY A 104 7.87 -0.29 6.66
CA GLY A 104 9.02 -0.38 7.53
C GLY A 104 9.34 0.92 8.27
N TYR A 105 8.63 2.00 7.98
CA TYR A 105 8.80 3.27 8.68
C TYR A 105 8.02 3.31 9.97
N ASP A 106 8.50 4.09 10.93
CA ASP A 106 7.82 4.30 12.21
C ASP A 106 6.73 5.34 12.04
N PHE A 107 5.52 5.02 12.48
CA PHE A 107 4.39 5.93 12.31
C PHE A 107 4.60 7.26 13.04
N GLU A 108 5.01 7.20 14.30
CA GLU A 108 5.17 8.42 15.09
C GLU A 108 6.38 9.23 14.70
N GLN A 109 7.52 8.56 14.46
CA GLN A 109 8.77 9.25 14.18
C GLN A 109 8.91 9.68 12.73
N ASP A 110 8.39 8.89 11.79
CA ASP A 110 8.58 9.13 10.37
C ASP A 110 7.33 9.65 9.68
N LEU A 111 6.19 8.97 9.87
CA LEU A 111 4.98 9.29 9.12
C LEU A 111 4.26 10.52 9.67
N LEU A 112 4.08 10.61 10.99
CA LEU A 112 3.41 11.78 11.60
C LEU A 112 4.22 13.07 11.47
N THR A 113 5.54 12.98 11.45
CA THR A 113 6.39 14.15 11.23
C THR A 113 6.36 14.62 9.78
N GLY A 114 5.78 13.82 8.88
CA GLY A 114 5.72 14.14 7.47
C GLY A 114 7.03 13.97 6.72
N ARG A 115 7.99 13.29 7.31
CA ARG A 115 9.31 13.10 6.70
C ARG A 115 9.76 11.66 6.80
N LEU A 116 10.18 11.11 5.68
CA LEU A 116 10.83 9.81 5.58
C LEU A 116 12.25 10.05 5.13
N CYS A 117 13.22 9.92 6.05
CA CYS A 117 14.60 10.26 5.74
C CYS A 117 14.69 11.71 5.25
N ASP A 118 14.95 11.93 3.97
CA ASP A 118 15.12 13.25 3.40
C ASP A 118 13.95 13.72 2.52
N TRP A 119 12.83 13.00 2.51
CA TRP A 119 11.67 13.38 1.70
C TRP A 119 10.37 13.41 2.49
N PRO A 120 9.39 14.21 2.04
CA PRO A 120 8.13 14.36 2.75
C PRO A 120 7.20 13.18 2.53
N VAL A 121 6.39 12.89 3.54
CA VAL A 121 5.23 12.03 3.41
C VAL A 121 4.07 12.88 2.92
N THR A 122 3.34 12.38 1.94
CA THR A 122 2.18 13.07 1.42
C THR A 122 1.04 13.03 2.44
N GLU A 123 0.58 14.20 2.89
CA GLU A 123 -0.56 14.30 3.82
C GLU A 123 -1.78 13.55 3.31
N GLU A 124 -2.05 13.67 2.00
CA GLU A 124 -3.19 13.02 1.38
C GLU A 124 -3.11 11.50 1.51
N MET A 125 -1.91 10.93 1.38
CA MET A 125 -1.74 9.50 1.56
C MET A 125 -2.05 9.08 3.00
N LEU A 126 -1.56 9.82 3.98
CA LEU A 126 -1.85 9.55 5.38
C LEU A 126 -3.34 9.67 5.69
N SER A 127 -4.02 10.68 5.13
CA SER A 127 -5.44 10.90 5.39
C SER A 127 -6.33 9.81 4.78
N CYS A 128 -5.84 9.11 3.75
CA CYS A 128 -6.57 8.01 3.13
C CYS A 128 -6.46 6.70 3.89
N LEU A 129 -5.51 6.58 4.80
CA LEU A 129 -5.24 5.35 5.54
C LEU A 129 -5.96 5.34 6.87
N LEU A 130 -6.43 4.15 7.27
CA LEU A 130 -6.87 3.92 8.64
C LEU A 130 -5.66 3.41 9.40
N TYR A 131 -5.11 4.25 10.28
CA TYR A 131 -3.91 3.92 11.01
C TYR A 131 -4.15 2.89 12.11
N THR A 132 -3.19 1.98 12.24
CA THR A 132 -3.07 1.11 13.40
C THR A 132 -1.58 0.91 13.71
N SER A 133 -1.21 0.99 14.97
CA SER A 133 0.17 0.82 15.42
C SER A 133 0.73 -0.56 15.11
N ASP A 134 -0.13 -1.53 14.89
CA ASP A 134 0.28 -2.91 14.66
C ASP A 134 0.58 -3.20 13.19
N ALA A 135 0.28 -2.29 12.31
CA ALA A 135 0.45 -2.52 10.88
C ALA A 135 1.91 -2.71 10.48
N ALA A 136 2.84 -2.17 11.25
CA ALA A 136 4.27 -2.26 10.98
C ALA A 136 4.94 -3.47 11.64
N ASP A 137 4.25 -4.19 12.46
CA ASP A 137 4.80 -5.33 13.20
C ASP A 137 4.86 -6.62 12.31
#